data_cb8f284f30c5ad6ae40c64bcc04aa085
#
_entry.id   cb8f284f30c5ad6ae40c64bcc04aa085
#
_cell.length_a   1.000
_cell.length_b   1.000
_cell.length_c   1.000
_cell.angle_alpha   90.00
_cell.angle_beta   90.00
_cell.angle_gamma   90.00
#
_symmetry.space_group_name_H-M   'P 1'
#
loop_
_entity.id
_entity.type
_entity.pdbx_description
1 polymer ?
#
loop_
_entity_poly.entity_id
_entity_poly.type
_entity_poly.pdbx_seq_one_letter_code
_entity_poly.pdbx_strand_id
1 'polypeptide(L)'
;NKDQAEQYAAEVSRAPGTLPAYSDQTTNTRSDSTISDIPMVSADTTPLPSDGYAGGLAPLTTDTLNLRVSVDGGDVMDASLPKFPTRLDTPDQPFLLLESSALRTYVAQSGLIGPDGIDASGQRAQYISLGTTTNGDGSDTLTLAWAGNRDDGLQVFKRFTANDGRYFVDVDYTITNAGPASASMTPFAQLKRDNTEAPNANVGFGVSPYLGAALRQPDERYTKLSFSELADGPFAKQLPAGWVAILQHYFVSAW
;
A
#
# COMPACT_ATOMS: atom_id res chain seq x y z
N ASN A 1 26.19 9.22 19.15
CA ASN A 1 26.57 10.60 19.31
C ASN A 1 25.35 11.40 19.74
N LYS A 2 25.43 11.89 21.02
CA LYS A 2 24.31 12.55 21.70
C LYS A 2 23.90 13.86 21.00
N ASP A 3 24.85 14.53 20.38
CA ASP A 3 24.66 15.84 19.74
C ASP A 3 23.85 15.78 18.43
N GLN A 4 23.86 14.67 17.71
CA GLN A 4 23.04 14.49 16.51
C GLN A 4 21.57 14.20 16.85
N ALA A 5 21.30 13.52 17.95
CA ALA A 5 19.95 13.25 18.42
C ALA A 5 19.24 14.51 18.93
N GLU A 6 20.01 15.42 19.55
CA GLU A 6 19.47 16.71 20.03
C GLU A 6 19.22 17.70 18.91
N GLN A 7 20.00 17.67 17.82
CA GLN A 7 19.75 18.47 16.62
C GLN A 7 18.48 18.00 15.87
N TYR A 8 18.27 16.69 15.75
CA TYR A 8 17.06 16.13 15.12
C TYR A 8 15.79 16.44 15.94
N ALA A 9 15.87 16.41 17.26
CA ALA A 9 14.75 16.76 18.14
C ALA A 9 14.39 18.26 18.08
N ALA A 10 15.36 19.14 17.83
CA ALA A 10 15.14 20.58 17.71
C ALA A 10 14.52 20.98 16.34
N GLU A 11 14.78 20.21 15.30
CA GLU A 11 14.26 20.49 13.94
C GLU A 11 12.80 20.03 13.78
N VAL A 12 12.42 18.92 14.43
CA VAL A 12 11.04 18.42 14.44
C VAL A 12 10.10 19.33 15.27
N SER A 13 10.65 20.10 16.22
CA SER A 13 9.85 21.00 17.08
C SER A 13 9.53 22.37 16.45
N ARG A 14 9.92 22.62 15.19
CA ARG A 14 9.83 23.95 14.55
C ARG A 14 8.87 24.03 13.36
N ALA A 15 7.85 23.18 13.31
CA ALA A 15 6.79 23.31 12.31
C ALA A 15 5.48 23.76 12.96
N PRO A 16 5.09 25.04 12.92
CA PRO A 16 3.75 25.47 13.27
C PRO A 16 2.87 25.35 12.03
N GLY A 17 2.33 24.19 11.78
CA GLY A 17 1.21 23.96 10.88
C GLY A 17 0.04 23.51 11.71
N THR A 18 -0.82 24.43 12.13
CA THR A 18 -2.09 24.15 12.78
C THR A 18 -2.95 23.39 11.79
N LEU A 19 -3.09 22.09 11.99
CA LEU A 19 -4.12 21.30 11.29
C LEU A 19 -5.48 21.86 11.70
N PRO A 20 -6.42 22.07 10.76
CA PRO A 20 -7.76 22.52 11.11
C PRO A 20 -8.41 21.51 12.06
N ALA A 21 -8.90 22.00 13.17
CA ALA A 21 -9.64 21.21 14.14
C ALA A 21 -10.89 20.62 13.46
N TYR A 22 -10.96 19.30 13.41
CA TYR A 22 -12.16 18.58 13.03
C TYR A 22 -13.18 18.79 14.14
N SER A 23 -14.21 19.58 13.88
CA SER A 23 -15.31 19.80 14.81
C SER A 23 -16.18 18.54 14.84
N ASP A 24 -16.22 17.91 16.00
CA ASP A 24 -17.15 16.86 16.35
C ASP A 24 -18.57 17.42 16.39
N GLN A 25 -19.35 17.20 15.33
CA GLN A 25 -20.78 17.42 15.34
C GLN A 25 -21.49 16.07 15.38
N THR A 26 -21.75 15.62 16.59
CA THR A 26 -22.72 14.58 16.86
C THR A 26 -24.12 15.03 16.47
N THR A 27 -24.59 14.66 15.30
CA THR A 27 -26.02 14.55 15.01
C THR A 27 -26.32 13.16 14.49
N ASN A 28 -27.00 12.42 15.34
CA ASN A 28 -27.58 11.12 15.09
C ASN A 28 -28.53 11.20 13.89
N THR A 29 -28.07 10.75 12.74
CA THR A 29 -28.95 10.27 11.67
C THR A 29 -28.24 9.10 11.00
N ARG A 30 -28.84 7.95 11.15
CA ARG A 30 -28.49 6.68 10.57
C ARG A 30 -28.52 6.81 9.06
N SER A 31 -27.39 7.04 8.44
CA SER A 31 -27.16 6.96 7.01
C SER A 31 -25.79 6.39 6.80
N ASP A 32 -25.81 5.23 6.25
CA ASP A 32 -24.75 4.42 5.65
C ASP A 32 -23.89 5.29 4.72
N SER A 33 -22.80 5.84 5.21
CA SER A 33 -21.78 6.52 4.40
C SER A 33 -20.63 6.95 5.28
N THR A 34 -19.69 6.07 5.51
CA THR A 34 -18.54 6.50 6.29
C THR A 34 -17.29 5.81 5.88
N ILE A 35 -16.41 6.59 5.50
CA ILE A 35 -15.06 6.49 4.96
C ILE A 35 -15.09 6.73 3.44
N SER A 36 -15.66 7.86 3.03
CA SER A 36 -15.71 8.27 1.62
C SER A 36 -14.43 8.92 1.12
N ASP A 37 -13.41 9.10 1.96
CA ASP A 37 -12.16 9.75 1.59
C ASP A 37 -11.03 8.79 1.22
N ILE A 38 -11.25 7.48 1.40
CA ILE A 38 -10.36 6.46 0.88
C ILE A 38 -11.02 5.94 -0.39
N PRO A 39 -10.34 5.95 -1.55
CA PRO A 39 -10.91 5.38 -2.76
C PRO A 39 -11.11 3.89 -2.52
N MET A 40 -12.33 3.52 -2.13
CA MET A 40 -12.74 2.14 -2.07
C MET A 40 -12.88 1.69 -3.52
N VAL A 41 -12.04 0.78 -3.95
CA VAL A 41 -12.38 -0.04 -5.11
C VAL A 41 -13.68 -0.73 -4.71
N SER A 42 -14.78 -0.37 -5.37
CA SER A 42 -16.07 -1.00 -5.14
C SER A 42 -15.87 -2.49 -5.07
N ALA A 43 -16.35 -3.10 -3.99
CA ALA A 43 -16.46 -4.54 -3.90
C ALA A 43 -17.58 -4.98 -4.86
N ASP A 44 -17.40 -4.74 -6.15
CA ASP A 44 -18.11 -5.47 -7.17
C ASP A 44 -17.58 -6.90 -7.08
N THR A 45 -18.44 -7.78 -6.63
CA THR A 45 -18.24 -9.23 -6.52
C THR A 45 -18.16 -9.90 -7.89
N THR A 46 -17.83 -9.17 -8.94
CA THR A 46 -17.45 -9.74 -10.22
C THR A 46 -16.04 -10.29 -10.06
N PRO A 47 -15.81 -11.60 -10.26
CA PRO A 47 -14.44 -12.14 -10.29
C PRO A 47 -13.66 -11.33 -11.31
N LEU A 48 -12.58 -10.69 -10.88
CA LEU A 48 -11.63 -10.06 -11.79
C LEU A 48 -11.14 -11.16 -12.73
N PRO A 49 -11.26 -10.99 -14.06
CA PRO A 49 -10.75 -11.95 -15.00
C PRO A 49 -9.24 -12.10 -14.73
N SER A 50 -8.78 -13.32 -14.61
CA SER A 50 -7.39 -13.69 -14.32
C SER A 50 -6.37 -13.22 -15.37
N ASP A 51 -6.84 -12.67 -16.50
CA ASP A 51 -6.01 -12.35 -17.66
C ASP A 51 -6.23 -10.94 -18.25
N GLY A 52 -6.81 -10.01 -17.51
CA GLY A 52 -7.22 -8.76 -18.14
C GLY A 52 -7.25 -7.53 -17.25
N TYR A 53 -6.10 -7.08 -16.76
CA TYR A 53 -5.98 -5.66 -16.49
C TYR A 53 -5.86 -4.91 -17.81
N ALA A 54 -6.88 -4.16 -18.19
CA ALA A 54 -6.92 -3.37 -19.43
C ALA A 54 -5.77 -2.35 -19.52
N GLY A 55 -5.05 -2.13 -18.43
CA GLY A 55 -3.94 -1.18 -18.31
C GLY A 55 -2.53 -1.77 -18.34
N GLY A 56 -2.37 -3.09 -18.25
CA GLY A 56 -1.05 -3.73 -18.20
C GLY A 56 -0.39 -3.73 -16.81
N LEU A 57 0.62 -4.60 -16.67
CA LEU A 57 1.42 -4.76 -15.45
C LEU A 57 2.88 -4.44 -15.75
N ALA A 58 3.48 -3.55 -14.96
CA ALA A 58 4.89 -3.19 -15.04
C ALA A 58 5.70 -4.03 -14.03
N PRO A 59 6.75 -4.73 -14.46
CA PRO A 59 7.57 -5.55 -13.57
C PRO A 59 8.64 -4.72 -12.85
N LEU A 60 8.92 -5.11 -11.59
CA LEU A 60 10.12 -4.73 -10.85
C LEU A 60 10.68 -5.99 -10.21
N THR A 61 11.90 -6.37 -10.58
CA THR A 61 12.52 -7.66 -10.22
C THR A 61 13.86 -7.43 -9.57
N THR A 62 14.07 -8.06 -8.40
CA THR A 62 15.35 -8.18 -7.71
C THR A 62 15.64 -9.66 -7.42
N ASP A 63 16.77 -9.96 -6.79
CA ASP A 63 17.10 -11.32 -6.35
C ASP A 63 16.20 -11.85 -5.22
N THR A 64 15.42 -10.99 -4.56
CA THR A 64 14.56 -11.30 -3.41
C THR A 64 13.07 -11.11 -3.68
N LEU A 65 12.71 -10.22 -4.61
CA LEU A 65 11.34 -9.81 -4.89
C LEU A 65 11.08 -9.76 -6.39
N ASN A 66 9.97 -10.35 -6.84
CA ASN A 66 9.39 -10.08 -8.16
C ASN A 66 8.03 -9.43 -7.95
N LEU A 67 7.91 -8.19 -8.37
CA LEU A 67 6.68 -7.41 -8.26
C LEU A 67 6.04 -7.22 -9.63
N ARG A 68 4.71 -7.20 -9.66
CA ARG A 68 3.93 -6.71 -10.80
C ARG A 68 3.04 -5.56 -10.33
N VAL A 69 3.29 -4.40 -10.89
CA VAL A 69 2.61 -3.15 -10.55
C VAL A 69 1.63 -2.79 -11.66
N SER A 70 0.36 -2.61 -11.32
CA SER A 70 -0.66 -2.18 -12.27
C SER A 70 -0.41 -0.73 -12.70
N VAL A 71 -0.60 -0.42 -13.96
CA VAL A 71 -0.68 0.98 -14.42
C VAL A 71 -2.01 1.64 -14.07
N ASP A 72 -3.00 0.86 -13.64
CA ASP A 72 -4.24 1.36 -13.04
C ASP A 72 -4.02 1.45 -11.51
N GLY A 73 -3.96 2.67 -10.99
CA GLY A 73 -3.68 2.99 -9.59
C GLY A 73 -2.22 2.89 -9.17
N GLY A 74 -1.34 2.30 -9.98
CA GLY A 74 0.02 2.00 -9.55
C GLY A 74 0.06 1.06 -8.35
N ASP A 75 -0.83 0.07 -8.30
CA ASP A 75 -0.96 -0.86 -7.18
C ASP A 75 -0.08 -2.08 -7.39
N VAL A 76 0.53 -2.60 -6.31
CA VAL A 76 1.26 -3.87 -6.36
C VAL A 76 0.24 -5.00 -6.34
N MET A 77 0.05 -5.62 -7.50
CA MET A 77 -0.94 -6.67 -7.71
C MET A 77 -0.41 -8.04 -7.34
N ASP A 78 0.87 -8.27 -7.59
CA ASP A 78 1.54 -9.51 -7.22
C ASP A 78 2.92 -9.22 -6.65
N ALA A 79 3.31 -10.02 -5.66
CA ALA A 79 4.65 -10.07 -5.12
C ALA A 79 5.04 -11.52 -4.86
N SER A 80 6.09 -11.99 -5.53
CA SER A 80 6.65 -13.32 -5.26
C SER A 80 8.03 -13.22 -4.62
N LEU A 81 8.36 -14.25 -3.84
CA LEU A 81 9.59 -14.34 -3.07
C LEU A 81 10.46 -15.46 -3.67
N PRO A 82 11.40 -15.16 -4.62
CA PRO A 82 12.20 -16.18 -5.32
C PRO A 82 13.01 -17.09 -4.40
N LYS A 83 13.46 -16.57 -3.26
CA LYS A 83 14.25 -17.35 -2.28
C LYS A 83 13.42 -18.25 -1.36
N PHE A 84 12.09 -18.18 -1.45
CA PHE A 84 11.17 -19.00 -0.64
C PHE A 84 10.26 -19.81 -1.56
N PRO A 85 10.48 -21.09 -1.76
CA PRO A 85 9.56 -21.91 -2.54
C PRO A 85 8.27 -22.17 -1.79
N THR A 86 7.18 -22.30 -2.51
CA THR A 86 5.87 -22.65 -1.94
C THR A 86 5.91 -24.01 -1.24
N ARG A 87 6.72 -24.94 -1.77
CA ARG A 87 6.95 -26.29 -1.24
C ARG A 87 8.41 -26.68 -1.43
N LEU A 88 8.93 -27.50 -0.53
CA LEU A 88 10.32 -27.99 -0.61
C LEU A 88 10.58 -28.89 -1.81
N ASP A 89 9.55 -29.59 -2.31
CA ASP A 89 9.62 -30.47 -3.48
C ASP A 89 9.44 -29.73 -4.83
N THR A 90 9.13 -28.43 -4.79
CA THR A 90 8.96 -27.56 -5.97
C THR A 90 9.78 -26.28 -5.84
N PRO A 91 11.11 -26.36 -5.84
CA PRO A 91 11.98 -25.20 -5.56
C PRO A 91 11.83 -24.06 -6.58
N ASP A 92 11.37 -24.37 -7.80
CA ASP A 92 11.16 -23.38 -8.86
C ASP A 92 9.82 -22.64 -8.77
N GLN A 93 8.99 -22.93 -7.76
CA GLN A 93 7.73 -22.26 -7.51
C GLN A 93 7.85 -21.29 -6.33
N PRO A 94 8.11 -19.99 -6.58
CA PRO A 94 8.26 -19.01 -5.52
C PRO A 94 6.94 -18.82 -4.75
N PHE A 95 7.05 -18.51 -3.46
CA PHE A 95 5.91 -18.17 -2.65
C PHE A 95 5.29 -16.85 -3.13
N LEU A 96 3.97 -16.85 -3.36
CA LEU A 96 3.20 -15.64 -3.69
C LEU A 96 2.75 -14.97 -2.39
N LEU A 97 3.39 -13.85 -2.06
CA LEU A 97 3.06 -13.05 -0.88
C LEU A 97 1.82 -12.19 -1.14
N LEU A 98 1.83 -11.46 -2.26
CA LEU A 98 0.67 -10.73 -2.78
C LEU A 98 0.20 -11.41 -4.06
N GLU A 99 -1.11 -11.43 -4.27
CA GLU A 99 -1.74 -12.11 -5.39
C GLU A 99 -3.06 -11.45 -5.74
N SER A 100 -3.26 -11.21 -7.03
CA SER A 100 -4.55 -10.81 -7.59
C SER A 100 -4.97 -11.85 -8.63
N SER A 101 -5.83 -12.76 -8.21
CA SER A 101 -6.37 -13.83 -9.05
C SER A 101 -7.87 -13.98 -8.87
N ALA A 102 -8.51 -14.81 -9.68
CA ALA A 102 -9.93 -15.12 -9.51
C ALA A 102 -10.27 -15.82 -8.17
N LEU A 103 -9.27 -16.40 -7.51
CA LEU A 103 -9.45 -17.17 -6.28
C LEU A 103 -9.01 -16.41 -5.02
N ARG A 104 -8.18 -15.39 -5.18
CA ARG A 104 -7.58 -14.67 -4.05
C ARG A 104 -7.28 -13.23 -4.41
N THR A 105 -7.63 -12.34 -3.51
CA THR A 105 -7.22 -10.93 -3.57
C THR A 105 -6.37 -10.61 -2.35
N TYR A 106 -5.10 -10.29 -2.59
CA TYR A 106 -4.21 -9.73 -1.59
C TYR A 106 -3.22 -8.78 -2.27
N VAL A 107 -3.46 -7.49 -2.19
CA VAL A 107 -2.74 -6.45 -2.93
C VAL A 107 -2.31 -5.31 -2.01
N ALA A 108 -1.24 -4.60 -2.40
CA ALA A 108 -0.81 -3.39 -1.73
C ALA A 108 -1.10 -2.19 -2.62
N GLN A 109 -1.85 -1.23 -2.09
CA GLN A 109 -2.34 -0.08 -2.83
C GLN A 109 -1.85 1.20 -2.17
N SER A 110 -1.59 2.22 -2.97
CA SER A 110 -1.30 3.56 -2.50
C SER A 110 -1.70 4.59 -3.55
N GLY A 111 -1.94 5.82 -3.12
CA GLY A 111 -2.38 6.87 -4.03
C GLY A 111 -2.40 8.25 -3.37
N LEU A 112 -2.92 9.20 -4.11
CA LEU A 112 -3.05 10.60 -3.71
C LEU A 112 -4.52 11.00 -3.79
N ILE A 113 -5.14 11.23 -2.64
CA ILE A 113 -6.54 11.66 -2.48
C ILE A 113 -6.61 13.14 -2.06
N GLY A 114 -7.80 13.64 -1.89
CA GLY A 114 -8.05 15.04 -1.51
C GLY A 114 -8.63 15.86 -2.66
N PRO A 115 -8.81 17.18 -2.47
CA PRO A 115 -9.47 18.02 -3.46
C PRO A 115 -8.82 18.00 -4.84
N ASP A 116 -7.50 17.90 -4.88
CA ASP A 116 -6.71 17.86 -6.12
C ASP A 116 -6.02 16.50 -6.34
N GLY A 117 -6.39 15.50 -5.53
CA GLY A 117 -5.84 14.15 -5.62
C GLY A 117 -6.16 13.49 -6.96
N ILE A 118 -5.18 12.78 -7.51
CA ILE A 118 -5.33 12.08 -8.79
C ILE A 118 -6.14 10.78 -8.66
N ASP A 119 -6.31 10.28 -7.43
CA ASP A 119 -7.17 9.15 -7.07
C ASP A 119 -8.52 9.61 -6.50
N ALA A 120 -8.90 10.87 -6.72
CA ALA A 120 -10.14 11.43 -6.21
C ALA A 120 -11.37 10.79 -6.88
N SER A 121 -12.53 10.88 -6.21
CA SER A 121 -13.83 10.43 -6.75
C SER A 121 -13.96 8.92 -6.97
N GLY A 122 -13.16 8.10 -6.30
CA GLY A 122 -13.21 6.64 -6.37
C GLY A 122 -12.64 6.06 -7.67
N GLN A 123 -12.05 6.89 -8.52
CA GLN A 123 -11.33 6.45 -9.70
C GLN A 123 -9.85 6.34 -9.39
N ARG A 124 -9.22 5.25 -9.82
CA ARG A 124 -7.78 5.07 -9.70
C ARG A 124 -7.06 5.87 -10.79
N ALA A 125 -5.94 6.48 -10.41
CA ALA A 125 -5.09 7.20 -11.34
C ALA A 125 -4.56 6.26 -12.43
N GLN A 126 -4.62 6.67 -13.68
CA GLN A 126 -4.02 5.93 -14.80
C GLN A 126 -2.58 6.38 -15.00
N TYR A 127 -1.68 5.41 -15.15
CA TYR A 127 -0.26 5.67 -15.35
C TYR A 127 0.25 5.10 -16.67
N ILE A 128 1.35 5.67 -17.14
CA ILE A 128 2.19 5.14 -18.21
C ILE A 128 3.48 4.65 -17.55
N SER A 129 3.85 3.39 -17.78
CA SER A 129 5.14 2.87 -17.31
C SER A 129 6.27 3.45 -18.16
N LEU A 130 7.24 4.06 -17.49
CA LEU A 130 8.50 4.50 -18.10
C LEU A 130 9.59 3.43 -18.00
N GLY A 131 9.26 2.26 -17.43
CA GLY A 131 10.17 1.14 -17.24
C GLY A 131 11.00 1.24 -15.96
N THR A 132 11.92 0.28 -15.82
CA THR A 132 12.83 0.16 -14.67
C THR A 132 14.22 0.65 -15.06
N THR A 133 14.87 1.37 -14.15
CA THR A 133 16.25 1.85 -14.28
C THR A 133 17.06 1.42 -13.08
N THR A 134 18.29 0.96 -13.31
CA THR A 134 19.26 0.69 -12.23
C THR A 134 19.99 1.98 -11.86
N ASN A 135 19.96 2.32 -10.59
CA ASN A 135 20.60 3.51 -10.03
C ASN A 135 22.09 3.28 -9.75
N GLY A 136 22.82 4.36 -9.50
CA GLY A 136 24.26 4.30 -9.24
C GLY A 136 24.63 3.61 -7.91
N ASP A 137 23.68 3.40 -7.02
CA ASP A 137 23.81 2.66 -5.75
C ASP A 137 23.44 1.17 -5.88
N GLY A 138 23.07 0.73 -7.09
CA GLY A 138 22.66 -0.64 -7.38
C GLY A 138 21.20 -0.96 -7.08
N SER A 139 20.40 0.02 -6.68
CA SER A 139 18.95 -0.15 -6.56
C SER A 139 18.27 -0.08 -7.93
N ASP A 140 17.13 -0.76 -8.07
CA ASP A 140 16.28 -0.70 -9.25
C ASP A 140 15.02 0.13 -8.96
N THR A 141 14.71 1.08 -9.85
CA THR A 141 13.54 1.95 -9.74
C THR A 141 12.61 1.80 -10.93
N LEU A 142 11.40 1.29 -10.69
CA LEU A 142 10.29 1.37 -11.63
C LEU A 142 9.63 2.74 -11.52
N THR A 143 9.49 3.44 -12.65
CA THR A 143 8.84 4.76 -12.70
C THR A 143 7.54 4.69 -13.48
N LEU A 144 6.48 5.18 -12.88
CA LEU A 144 5.17 5.37 -13.47
C LEU A 144 4.88 6.87 -13.58
N ALA A 145 4.49 7.36 -14.77
CA ALA A 145 4.05 8.73 -15.01
C ALA A 145 2.53 8.77 -15.05
N TRP A 146 1.92 9.67 -14.30
CA TRP A 146 0.47 9.87 -14.38
C TRP A 146 0.05 10.29 -15.78
N ALA A 147 -0.93 9.57 -16.35
CA ALA A 147 -1.40 9.77 -17.71
C ALA A 147 -2.47 10.88 -17.83
N GLY A 148 -2.98 11.38 -16.69
CA GLY A 148 -3.95 12.45 -16.68
C GLY A 148 -3.34 13.76 -17.18
N ASN A 149 -4.06 14.44 -18.03
CA ASN A 149 -3.70 15.78 -18.50
C ASN A 149 -4.54 16.80 -17.74
N ARG A 150 -3.89 17.54 -16.86
CA ARG A 150 -4.49 18.72 -16.24
C ARG A 150 -3.87 19.96 -16.90
N ASP A 151 -4.72 20.78 -17.45
CA ASP A 151 -4.32 22.07 -18.08
C ASP A 151 -3.66 23.02 -17.08
N ASP A 152 -3.73 22.69 -15.78
CA ASP A 152 -3.11 23.43 -14.68
C ASP A 152 -1.60 23.17 -14.48
N GLY A 153 -1.00 22.32 -15.30
CA GLY A 153 0.44 22.03 -15.25
C GLY A 153 0.86 21.05 -14.16
N LEU A 154 -0.09 20.28 -13.58
CA LEU A 154 0.22 19.24 -12.60
C LEU A 154 0.83 18.01 -13.26
N GLN A 155 1.98 17.57 -12.78
CA GLN A 155 2.65 16.32 -13.16
C GLN A 155 2.90 15.47 -11.92
N VAL A 156 2.64 14.19 -12.01
CA VAL A 156 2.86 13.23 -10.91
C VAL A 156 3.61 12.02 -11.42
N PHE A 157 4.69 11.68 -10.73
CA PHE A 157 5.41 10.42 -10.92
C PHE A 157 5.31 9.58 -9.65
N LYS A 158 5.01 8.30 -9.81
CA LYS A 158 5.06 7.29 -8.75
C LYS A 158 6.25 6.37 -9.02
N ARG A 159 7.10 6.16 -8.02
CA ARG A 159 8.31 5.33 -8.14
C ARG A 159 8.30 4.23 -7.11
N PHE A 160 8.79 3.09 -7.52
CA PHE A 160 9.02 1.92 -6.68
C PHE A 160 10.50 1.59 -6.75
N THR A 161 11.21 1.72 -5.64
CA THR A 161 12.65 1.44 -5.57
C THR A 161 12.90 0.22 -4.69
N ALA A 162 13.61 -0.76 -5.24
CA ALA A 162 13.97 -2.00 -4.56
C ALA A 162 15.46 -2.29 -4.71
N ASN A 163 16.01 -3.07 -3.78
CA ASN A 163 17.42 -3.47 -3.77
C ASN A 163 17.54 -4.99 -3.64
N ASP A 164 18.57 -5.53 -4.24
CA ASP A 164 18.96 -6.91 -4.02
C ASP A 164 19.21 -7.22 -2.54
N GLY A 165 18.89 -8.43 -2.12
CA GLY A 165 19.04 -8.88 -0.74
C GLY A 165 18.04 -8.29 0.25
N ARG A 166 17.11 -7.44 -0.18
CA ARG A 166 16.14 -6.78 0.68
C ARG A 166 14.70 -7.14 0.32
N TYR A 167 13.80 -7.07 1.31
CA TYR A 167 12.38 -7.40 1.20
C TYR A 167 11.47 -6.20 1.44
N PHE A 168 11.96 -5.01 1.22
CA PHE A 168 11.16 -3.79 1.26
C PHE A 168 11.32 -3.00 -0.04
N VAL A 169 10.30 -2.21 -0.34
CA VAL A 169 10.23 -1.36 -1.52
C VAL A 169 9.86 0.04 -1.06
N ASP A 170 10.66 1.01 -1.42
CA ASP A 170 10.32 2.41 -1.20
C ASP A 170 9.33 2.87 -2.27
N VAL A 171 8.26 3.54 -1.85
CA VAL A 171 7.23 4.08 -2.76
C VAL A 171 7.18 5.58 -2.61
N ASP A 172 7.61 6.28 -3.65
CA ASP A 172 7.73 7.73 -3.67
C ASP A 172 6.80 8.37 -4.70
N TYR A 173 6.32 9.56 -4.35
CA TYR A 173 5.61 10.46 -5.28
C TYR A 173 6.43 11.72 -5.51
N THR A 174 6.70 12.02 -6.77
CA THR A 174 7.23 13.32 -7.19
C THR A 174 6.10 14.10 -7.86
N ILE A 175 5.77 15.24 -7.27
CA ILE A 175 4.68 16.09 -7.74
C ILE A 175 5.29 17.42 -8.17
N THR A 176 5.05 17.79 -9.43
CA THR A 176 5.43 19.09 -9.98
C THR A 176 4.16 19.84 -10.34
N ASN A 177 4.01 21.05 -9.82
CA ASN A 177 2.92 21.94 -10.14
C ASN A 177 3.46 23.21 -10.78
N ALA A 178 3.31 23.35 -12.09
CA ALA A 178 3.72 24.53 -12.84
C ALA A 178 2.60 25.57 -12.98
N GLY A 179 1.41 25.26 -12.45
CA GLY A 179 0.24 26.13 -12.49
C GLY A 179 0.29 27.24 -11.43
N PRO A 180 -0.59 28.24 -11.57
CA PRO A 180 -0.66 29.39 -10.64
C PRO A 180 -1.37 29.06 -9.31
N ALA A 181 -2.16 27.98 -9.24
CA ALA A 181 -2.90 27.58 -8.04
C ALA A 181 -2.16 26.47 -7.28
N SER A 182 -2.20 26.52 -5.95
CA SER A 182 -1.68 25.42 -5.13
C SER A 182 -2.58 24.18 -5.26
N ALA A 183 -1.97 22.99 -5.24
CA ALA A 183 -2.67 21.72 -5.24
C ALA A 183 -2.59 21.08 -3.84
N SER A 184 -3.72 20.58 -3.34
CA SER A 184 -3.84 19.94 -2.04
C SER A 184 -4.15 18.45 -2.20
N MET A 185 -3.21 17.60 -1.77
CA MET A 185 -3.31 16.15 -1.87
C MET A 185 -2.85 15.49 -0.58
N THR A 186 -3.44 14.34 -0.28
CA THR A 186 -3.08 13.52 0.87
C THR A 186 -2.69 12.12 0.38
N PRO A 187 -1.51 11.62 0.71
CA PRO A 187 -1.16 10.24 0.39
C PRO A 187 -1.94 9.26 1.24
N PHE A 188 -2.32 8.14 0.66
CA PHE A 188 -2.82 6.98 1.38
C PHE A 188 -2.04 5.73 1.00
N ALA A 189 -2.04 4.77 1.90
CA ALA A 189 -1.52 3.43 1.69
C ALA A 189 -2.43 2.41 2.35
N GLN A 190 -2.66 1.27 1.70
CA GLN A 190 -3.49 0.21 2.26
C GLN A 190 -3.03 -1.18 1.79
N LEU A 191 -3.30 -2.17 2.63
CA LEU A 191 -3.28 -3.58 2.26
C LEU A 191 -4.73 -4.04 2.13
N LYS A 192 -5.12 -4.49 0.94
CA LYS A 192 -6.44 -5.03 0.67
C LYS A 192 -6.33 -6.55 0.54
N ARG A 193 -7.12 -7.27 1.33
CA ARG A 193 -7.13 -8.71 1.32
C ARG A 193 -8.55 -9.26 1.49
N ASP A 194 -8.86 -10.35 0.77
CA ASP A 194 -10.02 -11.18 1.08
C ASP A 194 -9.78 -12.05 2.33
N ASN A 195 -10.83 -12.71 2.81
CA ASN A 195 -10.75 -13.61 3.97
C ASN A 195 -10.40 -15.06 3.59
N THR A 196 -9.77 -15.28 2.44
CA THR A 196 -9.36 -16.61 2.01
C THR A 196 -8.21 -17.11 2.88
N GLU A 197 -8.27 -18.36 3.30
CA GLU A 197 -7.17 -18.99 4.04
C GLU A 197 -5.89 -19.02 3.19
N ALA A 198 -4.75 -18.84 3.87
CA ALA A 198 -3.46 -18.96 3.17
C ALA A 198 -3.28 -20.41 2.67
N PRO A 199 -2.64 -20.61 1.51
CA PRO A 199 -2.26 -21.93 1.07
C PRO A 199 -1.47 -22.64 2.18
N ASN A 200 -1.84 -23.88 2.50
CA ASN A 200 -1.24 -24.68 3.58
C ASN A 200 -1.57 -24.25 5.04
N ALA A 201 -2.62 -23.45 5.26
CA ALA A 201 -3.04 -23.07 6.63
C ALA A 201 -3.32 -24.26 7.55
N ASN A 202 -3.65 -25.44 7.01
CA ASN A 202 -4.05 -26.63 7.74
C ASN A 202 -2.96 -27.71 7.84
N VAL A 203 -1.70 -27.41 7.50
CA VAL A 203 -0.60 -28.37 7.56
C VAL A 203 0.18 -28.19 8.87
N GLY A 204 -0.34 -28.74 9.96
CA GLY A 204 0.39 -28.77 11.23
C GLY A 204 -0.45 -29.24 12.41
N PHE A 205 0.15 -30.05 13.28
CA PHE A 205 -0.49 -30.52 14.51
C PHE A 205 -0.69 -29.36 15.49
N GLY A 206 -1.92 -28.92 15.69
CA GLY A 206 -2.36 -28.36 16.96
C GLY A 206 -2.30 -26.85 17.18
N VAL A 207 -1.65 -26.04 16.35
CA VAL A 207 -1.64 -24.57 16.51
C VAL A 207 -1.92 -23.91 15.17
N SER A 208 -3.11 -23.32 15.03
CA SER A 208 -3.40 -22.47 13.86
C SER A 208 -2.53 -21.22 13.90
N PRO A 209 -1.75 -20.95 12.87
CA PRO A 209 -0.96 -19.72 12.81
C PRO A 209 -1.88 -18.51 12.79
N TYR A 210 -1.44 -17.42 13.42
CA TYR A 210 -2.19 -16.18 13.40
C TYR A 210 -2.26 -15.62 11.99
N LEU A 211 -3.48 -15.34 11.54
CA LEU A 211 -3.78 -14.62 10.32
C LEU A 211 -4.66 -13.43 10.68
N GLY A 212 -4.21 -12.21 10.39
CA GLY A 212 -4.94 -11.00 10.73
C GLY A 212 -4.10 -9.75 10.57
N ALA A 213 -4.70 -8.64 10.90
CA ALA A 213 -4.02 -7.35 10.89
C ALA A 213 -3.20 -7.14 12.18
N ALA A 214 -2.19 -6.30 12.06
CA ALA A 214 -1.44 -5.79 13.18
C ALA A 214 -1.07 -4.33 12.93
N LEU A 215 -0.96 -3.55 14.00
CA LEU A 215 -0.50 -2.18 13.93
C LEU A 215 0.39 -1.85 15.13
N ARG A 216 1.34 -0.96 14.92
CA ARG A 216 2.14 -0.40 16.00
C ARG A 216 1.56 0.92 16.46
N GLN A 217 1.49 1.06 17.79
CA GLN A 217 1.15 2.29 18.47
C GLN A 217 2.38 2.79 19.25
N PRO A 218 2.54 4.09 19.50
CA PRO A 218 3.72 4.63 20.18
C PRO A 218 3.98 4.01 21.55
N ASP A 219 2.93 3.75 22.32
CA ASP A 219 3.01 3.29 23.72
C ASP A 219 2.88 1.76 23.87
N GLU A 220 2.67 1.05 22.77
CA GLU A 220 2.51 -0.40 22.75
C GLU A 220 3.48 -1.04 21.75
N ARG A 221 3.87 -2.30 21.99
CA ARG A 221 4.76 -2.99 21.05
C ARG A 221 4.07 -3.17 19.71
N TYR A 222 2.87 -3.75 19.70
CA TYR A 222 1.94 -3.85 18.58
C TYR A 222 0.60 -4.41 19.05
N THR A 223 -0.46 -4.05 18.37
CA THR A 223 -1.81 -4.57 18.57
C THR A 223 -2.17 -5.51 17.43
N LYS A 224 -2.74 -6.66 17.74
CA LYS A 224 -3.31 -7.60 16.76
C LYS A 224 -4.81 -7.36 16.65
N LEU A 225 -5.31 -7.44 15.42
CA LEU A 225 -6.73 -7.36 15.10
C LEU A 225 -7.08 -8.55 14.21
N SER A 226 -7.90 -9.47 14.71
CA SER A 226 -8.38 -10.59 13.91
C SER A 226 -9.36 -10.10 12.82
N PHE A 227 -9.50 -10.85 11.76
CA PHE A 227 -10.48 -10.52 10.72
C PHE A 227 -11.92 -10.58 11.23
N SER A 228 -12.21 -11.41 12.25
CA SER A 228 -13.51 -11.42 12.91
C SER A 228 -13.79 -10.12 13.65
N GLU A 229 -12.82 -9.59 14.40
CA GLU A 229 -12.97 -8.28 15.07
C GLU A 229 -13.17 -7.14 14.06
N LEU A 230 -12.47 -7.18 12.91
CA LEU A 230 -12.65 -6.20 11.85
C LEU A 230 -14.00 -6.34 11.12
N ALA A 231 -14.57 -7.54 11.08
CA ALA A 231 -15.92 -7.75 10.54
C ALA A 231 -17.03 -7.21 11.46
N ASP A 232 -16.79 -7.19 12.77
CA ASP A 232 -17.74 -6.62 13.75
C ASP A 232 -17.80 -5.08 13.68
N GLY A 233 -16.78 -4.44 13.13
CA GLY A 233 -16.76 -3.00 12.92
C GLY A 233 -15.38 -2.44 12.56
N PRO A 234 -15.32 -1.24 12.00
CA PRO A 234 -14.06 -0.61 11.63
C PRO A 234 -13.25 -0.24 12.88
N PHE A 235 -11.95 -0.52 12.84
CA PHE A 235 -11.00 -0.02 13.81
C PHE A 235 -10.33 1.23 13.23
N ALA A 236 -10.46 2.37 13.90
CA ALA A 236 -9.83 3.61 13.50
C ALA A 236 -9.03 4.19 14.66
N LYS A 237 -7.79 4.62 14.39
CA LYS A 237 -6.93 5.27 15.36
C LYS A 237 -6.05 6.32 14.68
N GLN A 238 -5.97 7.49 15.26
CA GLN A 238 -5.05 8.53 14.82
C GLN A 238 -3.74 8.42 15.59
N LEU A 239 -2.64 8.31 14.88
CA LEU A 239 -1.31 8.11 15.44
C LEU A 239 -0.32 9.09 14.79
N PRO A 240 0.65 9.62 15.55
CA PRO A 240 1.69 10.49 15.00
C PRO A 240 2.69 9.74 14.11
N ALA A 241 2.85 8.44 14.33
CA ALA A 241 3.69 7.54 13.55
C ALA A 241 3.32 6.08 13.86
N GLY A 242 3.65 5.18 12.94
CA GLY A 242 3.39 3.76 13.13
C GLY A 242 3.52 2.99 11.84
N TRP A 243 3.07 1.75 11.89
CA TRP A 243 2.91 0.89 10.72
C TRP A 243 1.65 0.05 10.87
N VAL A 244 1.09 -0.36 9.75
CA VAL A 244 0.02 -1.35 9.66
C VAL A 244 0.52 -2.54 8.86
N ALA A 245 0.10 -3.74 9.23
CA ALA A 245 0.54 -4.97 8.59
C ALA A 245 -0.57 -6.00 8.52
N ILE A 246 -0.44 -6.91 7.57
CA ILE A 246 -1.15 -8.19 7.57
C ILE A 246 -0.12 -9.27 7.85
N LEU A 247 -0.37 -10.03 8.93
CA LEU A 247 0.45 -11.15 9.35
C LEU A 247 -0.09 -12.43 8.72
N GLN A 248 0.79 -13.21 8.16
CA GLN A 248 0.56 -14.59 7.71
C GLN A 248 1.53 -15.49 8.48
N HIS A 249 1.37 -16.82 8.35
CA HIS A 249 2.15 -17.80 9.13
C HIS A 249 3.64 -17.47 9.25
N TYR A 250 4.35 -17.30 8.13
CA TYR A 250 5.79 -17.02 8.09
C TYR A 250 6.11 -15.64 7.50
N PHE A 251 5.12 -14.95 6.97
CA PHE A 251 5.34 -13.73 6.19
C PHE A 251 4.49 -12.58 6.72
N VAL A 252 4.96 -11.39 6.43
CA VAL A 252 4.29 -10.14 6.78
C VAL A 252 4.36 -9.19 5.58
N SER A 253 3.25 -8.50 5.31
CA SER A 253 3.24 -7.32 4.46
C SER A 253 2.86 -6.12 5.30
N ALA A 254 3.56 -5.01 5.15
CA ALA A 254 3.38 -3.82 5.98
C ALA A 254 3.55 -2.53 5.17
N TRP A 255 2.86 -1.49 5.62
CA TRP A 255 3.05 -0.09 5.26
C TRP A 255 3.50 0.72 6.46
#